data_b6a94e9ca48abd76f99cab159c776714
#
_entry.id   b6a94e9ca48abd76f99cab159c776714
#
_cell.length_a   1.000
_cell.length_b   1.000
_cell.length_c   1.000
_cell.angle_alpha   90.00
_cell.angle_beta   90.00
_cell.angle_gamma   90.00
#
_symmetry.space_group_name_H-M   'P 1'
#
loop_
_entity.id
_entity.type
_entity.pdbx_description
1 polymer ?
#
loop_
_entity_poly.entity_id
_entity_poly.type
_entity_poly.pdbx_seq_one_letter_code
_entity_poly.pdbx_strand_id
1 'polypeptide(L)'
;MGLEHVLLACIAGATVIGMSKRQPFPEVSQRFGIVLLLIGLIGILAQNAPEPPSDRFWQSAFTFVGGLGVVVGMRHLAYTRMDVLIAPFSGILLCVGSIGLLWDEWGVLTEFEQIAAFILAAFLCTGEVYLVFRGLLIGRLPQAWSQAGLRNLQRGLIDGPNGALSCFEKAWDVEKEHLNPMAYLALQRITAAKGHADEANKWAERLIEQGGE
;
A
#
# COMPACT_ATOMS: atom_id res chain seq x y z
N MET A 1 18.73 22.75 5.69
CA MET A 1 17.90 21.95 6.56
C MET A 1 16.59 21.70 5.85
N GLY A 2 15.82 20.69 6.16
CA GLY A 2 14.66 20.29 5.34
C GLY A 2 14.97 19.33 4.18
N LEU A 3 16.22 19.20 3.75
CA LEU A 3 16.63 18.33 2.67
C LEU A 3 16.32 16.84 2.99
N GLU A 4 16.44 16.45 4.23
CA GLU A 4 16.15 15.07 4.71
C GLU A 4 14.68 14.69 4.47
N HIS A 5 13.75 15.59 4.80
CA HIS A 5 12.32 15.40 4.57
C HIS A 5 12.02 15.31 3.07
N VAL A 6 12.62 16.20 2.29
CA VAL A 6 12.46 16.24 0.84
C VAL A 6 12.96 14.95 0.19
N LEU A 7 14.15 14.47 0.59
CA LEU A 7 14.70 13.20 0.13
C LEU A 7 13.83 12.01 0.55
N LEU A 8 13.32 12.02 1.78
CA LEU A 8 12.40 10.99 2.26
C LEU A 8 11.14 10.92 1.39
N ALA A 9 10.54 12.07 1.04
CA ALA A 9 9.39 12.10 0.15
C ALA A 9 9.71 11.52 -1.24
N CYS A 10 10.87 11.87 -1.81
CA CYS A 10 11.31 11.32 -3.10
C CYS A 10 11.52 9.81 -3.03
N ILE A 11 12.23 9.32 -2.01
CA ILE A 11 12.52 7.90 -1.83
C ILE A 11 11.21 7.12 -1.61
N ALA A 12 10.34 7.60 -0.71
CA ALA A 12 9.05 6.97 -0.46
C ALA A 12 8.20 6.94 -1.73
N GLY A 13 8.10 8.04 -2.46
CA GLY A 13 7.35 8.11 -3.72
C GLY A 13 7.88 7.14 -4.78
N ALA A 14 9.20 7.10 -5.00
CA ALA A 14 9.82 6.18 -5.94
C ALA A 14 9.61 4.72 -5.55
N THR A 15 9.74 4.41 -4.26
CA THR A 15 9.54 3.06 -3.72
C THR A 15 8.08 2.60 -3.91
N VAL A 16 7.11 3.46 -3.56
CA VAL A 16 5.69 3.16 -3.75
C VAL A 16 5.37 2.91 -5.22
N ILE A 17 5.87 3.73 -6.14
CA ILE A 17 5.67 3.53 -7.59
C ILE A 17 6.29 2.20 -8.05
N GLY A 18 7.49 1.88 -7.59
CA GLY A 18 8.15 0.61 -7.90
C GLY A 18 7.36 -0.61 -7.41
N MET A 19 6.89 -0.55 -6.15
CA MET A 19 6.12 -1.62 -5.52
C MET A 19 4.69 -1.71 -6.05
N SER A 20 4.10 -0.62 -6.52
CA SER A 20 2.72 -0.59 -7.05
C SER A 20 2.51 -1.59 -8.20
N LYS A 21 3.54 -1.83 -9.02
CA LYS A 21 3.49 -2.80 -10.11
C LYS A 21 3.19 -4.24 -9.67
N ARG A 22 3.39 -4.53 -8.37
CA ARG A 22 3.12 -5.83 -7.76
C ARG A 22 1.74 -5.90 -7.09
N GLN A 23 0.94 -4.83 -7.20
CA GLN A 23 -0.40 -4.78 -6.63
C GLN A 23 -1.48 -5.14 -7.66
N PRO A 24 -2.64 -5.66 -7.22
CA PRO A 24 -3.76 -5.98 -8.13
C PRO A 24 -4.34 -4.73 -8.81
N PHE A 25 -4.27 -3.57 -8.16
CA PHE A 25 -4.71 -2.27 -8.67
C PHE A 25 -3.58 -1.23 -8.55
N PRO A 26 -2.56 -1.31 -9.43
CA PRO A 26 -1.37 -0.46 -9.32
C PRO A 26 -1.67 1.04 -9.39
N GLU A 27 -2.77 1.43 -10.03
CA GLU A 27 -3.13 2.83 -10.24
C GLU A 27 -3.35 3.59 -8.92
N VAL A 28 -3.80 2.90 -7.87
CA VAL A 28 -4.11 3.51 -6.56
C VAL A 28 -2.82 3.95 -5.87
N SER A 29 -1.92 3.00 -5.62
CA SER A 29 -0.61 3.28 -5.01
C SER A 29 0.25 4.18 -5.91
N GLN A 30 0.21 3.99 -7.23
CA GLN A 30 1.00 4.78 -8.17
C GLN A 30 0.65 6.27 -8.10
N ARG A 31 -0.64 6.62 -8.01
CA ARG A 31 -1.08 8.02 -7.84
C ARG A 31 -0.53 8.62 -6.56
N PHE A 32 -0.60 7.87 -5.46
CA PHE A 32 -0.03 8.31 -4.18
C PHE A 32 1.49 8.51 -4.28
N GLY A 33 2.21 7.54 -4.85
CA GLY A 33 3.66 7.66 -5.07
C GLY A 33 4.05 8.86 -5.94
N ILE A 34 3.26 9.17 -6.99
CA ILE A 34 3.47 10.36 -7.82
C ILE A 34 3.30 11.65 -6.99
N VAL A 35 2.26 11.72 -6.14
CA VAL A 35 2.06 12.88 -5.25
C VAL A 35 3.25 13.08 -4.33
N LEU A 36 3.77 12.00 -3.72
CA LEU A 36 4.97 12.09 -2.87
C LEU A 36 6.21 12.55 -3.65
N LEU A 37 6.42 12.01 -4.86
CA LEU A 37 7.51 12.46 -5.72
C LEU A 37 7.40 13.95 -6.08
N LEU A 38 6.20 14.42 -6.41
CA LEU A 38 5.97 15.83 -6.71
C LEU A 38 6.25 16.72 -5.50
N ILE A 39 5.81 16.33 -4.30
CA ILE A 39 6.14 17.02 -3.05
C ILE A 39 7.67 17.09 -2.87
N GLY A 40 8.36 15.97 -3.06
CA GLY A 40 9.81 15.91 -2.95
C GLY A 40 10.51 16.79 -3.99
N LEU A 41 10.12 16.73 -5.27
CA LEU A 41 10.73 17.54 -6.34
C LEU A 41 10.48 19.04 -6.14
N ILE A 42 9.25 19.43 -5.78
CA ILE A 42 8.93 20.82 -5.43
C ILE A 42 9.77 21.25 -4.23
N GLY A 43 9.96 20.37 -3.24
CA GLY A 43 10.80 20.61 -2.09
C GLY A 43 12.27 20.87 -2.46
N ILE A 44 12.84 20.09 -3.39
CA ILE A 44 14.20 20.30 -3.91
C ILE A 44 14.31 21.70 -4.55
N LEU A 45 13.34 22.07 -5.37
CA LEU A 45 13.33 23.40 -5.99
C LEU A 45 13.20 24.51 -4.95
N ALA A 46 12.36 24.31 -3.94
CA ALA A 46 12.14 25.28 -2.86
C ALA A 46 13.39 25.52 -1.98
N GLN A 47 14.33 24.55 -1.91
CA GLN A 47 15.60 24.76 -1.19
C GLN A 47 16.47 25.87 -1.82
N ASN A 48 16.27 26.18 -3.10
CA ASN A 48 16.99 27.27 -3.80
C ASN A 48 16.23 28.61 -3.77
N ALA A 49 15.10 28.68 -3.06
CA ALA A 49 14.36 29.93 -2.91
C ALA A 49 15.13 30.91 -1.99
N PRO A 50 14.92 32.22 -2.13
CA PRO A 50 15.53 33.25 -1.24
C PRO A 50 15.21 32.99 0.24
N GLU A 51 14.01 32.47 0.53
CA GLU A 51 13.57 32.04 1.84
C GLU A 51 13.10 30.55 1.75
N PRO A 52 14.00 29.59 1.97
CA PRO A 52 13.66 28.20 1.89
C PRO A 52 12.71 27.81 3.05
N PRO A 53 11.77 26.85 2.84
CA PRO A 53 10.87 26.39 3.87
C PRO A 53 11.61 25.83 5.09
N SER A 54 11.13 26.19 6.28
CA SER A 54 11.71 25.73 7.55
C SER A 54 11.49 24.22 7.77
N ASP A 55 12.27 23.62 8.68
CA ASP A 55 12.08 22.22 9.08
C ASP A 55 10.67 22.00 9.66
N ARG A 56 10.17 22.95 10.45
CA ARG A 56 8.82 22.93 11.01
C ARG A 56 7.73 22.89 9.93
N PHE A 57 7.93 23.58 8.82
CA PHE A 57 7.02 23.49 7.68
C PHE A 57 6.96 22.06 7.13
N TRP A 58 8.12 21.44 6.92
CA TRP A 58 8.18 20.07 6.39
C TRP A 58 7.60 19.04 7.36
N GLN A 59 7.89 19.15 8.65
CA GLN A 59 7.33 18.29 9.69
C GLN A 59 5.80 18.41 9.72
N SER A 60 5.26 19.62 9.67
CA SER A 60 3.81 19.88 9.61
C SER A 60 3.19 19.30 8.33
N ALA A 61 3.84 19.50 7.19
CA ALA A 61 3.38 18.97 5.91
C ALA A 61 3.36 17.43 5.93
N PHE A 62 4.38 16.77 6.49
CA PHE A 62 4.45 15.33 6.62
C PHE A 62 3.41 14.77 7.58
N THR A 63 3.19 15.44 8.71
CA THR A 63 2.12 15.07 9.65
C THR A 63 0.77 15.12 8.96
N PHE A 64 0.48 16.19 8.22
CA PHE A 64 -0.79 16.35 7.53
C PHE A 64 -0.97 15.35 6.37
N VAL A 65 0.00 15.27 5.46
CA VAL A 65 -0.04 14.36 4.30
C VAL A 65 -0.04 12.91 4.77
N GLY A 66 0.79 12.59 5.77
CA GLY A 66 0.84 11.28 6.38
C GLY A 66 -0.48 10.90 7.04
N GLY A 67 -1.06 11.78 7.84
CA GLY A 67 -2.35 11.55 8.51
C GLY A 67 -3.49 11.31 7.51
N LEU A 68 -3.62 12.16 6.49
CA LEU A 68 -4.59 11.95 5.42
C LEU A 68 -4.34 10.63 4.67
N GLY A 69 -3.09 10.36 4.36
CA GLY A 69 -2.70 9.13 3.66
C GLY A 69 -2.98 7.87 4.49
N VAL A 70 -2.79 7.90 5.81
CA VAL A 70 -3.18 6.79 6.71
C VAL A 70 -4.68 6.55 6.65
N VAL A 71 -5.51 7.60 6.74
CA VAL A 71 -6.97 7.47 6.65
C VAL A 71 -7.39 6.84 5.31
N VAL A 72 -6.84 7.34 4.20
CA VAL A 72 -7.13 6.80 2.86
C VAL A 72 -6.60 5.38 2.72
N GLY A 73 -5.38 5.13 3.16
CA GLY A 73 -4.73 3.82 3.10
C GLY A 73 -5.46 2.78 3.94
N MET A 74 -5.89 3.12 5.15
CA MET A 74 -6.71 2.25 5.99
C MET A 74 -8.04 1.90 5.34
N ARG A 75 -8.69 2.84 4.68
CA ARG A 75 -9.89 2.54 3.88
C ARG A 75 -9.59 1.52 2.78
N HIS A 76 -8.47 1.67 2.07
CA HIS A 76 -8.07 0.72 1.03
C HIS A 76 -7.64 -0.63 1.62
N LEU A 77 -7.00 -0.65 2.76
CA LEU A 77 -6.55 -1.88 3.41
C LEU A 77 -7.71 -2.68 4.03
N ALA A 78 -8.65 -2.00 4.70
CA ALA A 78 -9.70 -2.64 5.49
C ALA A 78 -11.01 -2.85 4.70
N TYR A 79 -11.47 -1.85 3.95
CA TYR A 79 -12.77 -1.90 3.28
C TYR A 79 -12.68 -2.35 1.83
N THR A 80 -11.95 -1.62 1.00
CA THR A 80 -11.92 -1.92 -0.44
C THR A 80 -10.94 -3.04 -0.77
N ARG A 81 -9.99 -3.31 0.11
CA ARG A 81 -8.93 -4.32 -0.04
C ARG A 81 -8.18 -4.21 -1.38
N MET A 82 -8.05 -3.00 -1.92
CA MET A 82 -7.45 -2.75 -3.24
C MET A 82 -5.96 -2.41 -3.16
N ASP A 83 -5.50 -1.90 -2.01
CA ASP A 83 -4.14 -1.43 -1.84
C ASP A 83 -3.64 -1.69 -0.42
N VAL A 84 -2.35 -2.02 -0.29
CA VAL A 84 -1.68 -2.29 0.99
C VAL A 84 -0.48 -1.39 1.23
N LEU A 85 -0.12 -0.52 0.28
CA LEU A 85 1.08 0.30 0.34
C LEU A 85 0.83 1.69 0.93
N ILE A 86 -0.33 2.30 0.64
CA ILE A 86 -0.60 3.68 1.03
C ILE A 86 -0.52 3.84 2.55
N ALA A 87 -1.18 2.95 3.32
CA ALA A 87 -1.23 3.06 4.78
C ALA A 87 0.17 3.06 5.43
N PRO A 88 1.05 2.04 5.20
CA PRO A 88 2.37 2.04 5.83
C PRO A 88 3.27 3.19 5.37
N PHE A 89 3.30 3.52 4.08
CA PHE A 89 4.13 4.65 3.64
C PHE A 89 3.63 6.00 4.16
N SER A 90 2.34 6.17 4.33
CA SER A 90 1.76 7.35 4.96
C SER A 90 2.04 7.40 6.45
N GLY A 91 2.01 6.26 7.12
CA GLY A 91 2.33 6.16 8.54
C GLY A 91 3.79 6.53 8.83
N ILE A 92 4.74 6.15 7.98
CA ILE A 92 6.13 6.61 8.08
C ILE A 92 6.20 8.15 8.03
N LEU A 93 5.51 8.79 7.08
CA LEU A 93 5.49 10.24 6.98
C LEU A 93 4.85 10.89 8.22
N LEU A 94 3.73 10.31 8.69
CA LEU A 94 3.04 10.77 9.91
C LEU A 94 3.98 10.69 11.12
N CYS A 95 4.67 9.56 11.32
CA CYS A 95 5.61 9.39 12.42
C CYS A 95 6.76 10.39 12.33
N VAL A 96 7.42 10.51 11.18
CA VAL A 96 8.55 11.43 11.00
C VAL A 96 8.13 12.87 11.25
N GLY A 97 7.01 13.30 10.67
CA GLY A 97 6.51 14.66 10.86
C GLY A 97 6.12 14.95 12.30
N SER A 98 5.29 14.09 12.91
CA SER A 98 4.77 14.30 14.27
C SER A 98 5.86 14.22 15.35
N ILE A 99 6.78 13.25 15.23
CA ILE A 99 7.88 13.12 16.19
C ILE A 99 8.84 14.31 16.06
N GLY A 100 9.11 14.77 14.83
CA GLY A 100 9.90 15.97 14.60
C GLY A 100 9.31 17.21 15.29
N LEU A 101 8.00 17.45 15.13
CA LEU A 101 7.30 18.56 15.81
C LEU A 101 7.38 18.44 17.34
N LEU A 102 7.18 17.23 17.89
CA LEU A 102 7.28 16.99 19.33
C LEU A 102 8.71 17.20 19.84
N TRP A 103 9.72 16.81 19.05
CA TRP A 103 11.11 17.00 19.39
C TRP A 103 11.52 18.49 19.44
N ASP A 104 11.06 19.27 18.48
CA ASP A 104 11.36 20.70 18.43
C ASP A 104 10.78 21.47 19.62
N GLU A 105 9.64 21.04 20.14
CA GLU A 105 8.98 21.66 21.31
C GLU A 105 9.44 21.05 22.65
N TRP A 106 10.24 19.96 22.66
CA TRP A 106 10.55 19.18 23.86
C TRP A 106 11.11 19.99 25.01
N GLY A 107 11.97 20.98 24.72
CA GLY A 107 12.61 21.82 25.75
C GLY A 107 11.70 22.84 26.42
N VAL A 108 10.54 23.13 25.84
CA VAL A 108 9.57 24.10 26.39
C VAL A 108 8.35 23.41 27.03
N LEU A 109 8.21 22.10 26.84
CA LEU A 109 7.13 21.31 27.44
C LEU A 109 7.36 21.09 28.94
N THR A 110 6.29 21.12 29.71
CA THR A 110 6.29 20.68 31.12
C THR A 110 6.49 19.18 31.22
N GLU A 111 6.90 18.67 32.38
CA GLU A 111 7.10 17.22 32.59
C GLU A 111 5.86 16.39 32.21
N PHE A 112 4.67 16.87 32.54
CA PHE A 112 3.43 16.17 32.17
C PHE A 112 3.23 16.14 30.64
N GLU A 113 3.50 17.25 29.96
CA GLU A 113 3.39 17.33 28.50
C GLU A 113 4.46 16.46 27.80
N GLN A 114 5.67 16.36 28.36
CA GLN A 114 6.71 15.46 27.86
C GLN A 114 6.29 13.99 27.99
N ILE A 115 5.66 13.61 29.11
CA ILE A 115 5.12 12.25 29.26
C ILE A 115 4.01 12.00 28.23
N ALA A 116 3.10 12.94 28.05
CA ALA A 116 2.01 12.83 27.07
C ALA A 116 2.55 12.75 25.62
N ALA A 117 3.56 13.56 25.29
CA ALA A 117 4.24 13.54 23.99
C ALA A 117 4.96 12.21 23.74
N PHE A 118 5.61 11.65 24.75
CA PHE A 118 6.25 10.34 24.67
C PHE A 118 5.24 9.21 24.42
N ILE A 119 4.10 9.22 25.16
CA ILE A 119 3.03 8.25 24.97
C ILE A 119 2.46 8.35 23.55
N LEU A 120 2.23 9.57 23.06
CA LEU A 120 1.74 9.80 21.69
C LEU A 120 2.73 9.26 20.64
N ALA A 121 4.02 9.58 20.79
CA ALA A 121 5.06 9.07 19.88
C ALA A 121 5.13 7.53 19.90
N ALA A 122 5.07 6.92 21.08
CA ALA A 122 5.06 5.46 21.22
C ALA A 122 3.82 4.84 20.55
N PHE A 123 2.65 5.47 20.69
CA PHE A 123 1.42 5.02 20.03
C PHE A 123 1.52 5.12 18.50
N LEU A 124 2.05 6.22 17.96
CA LEU A 124 2.26 6.40 16.53
C LEU A 124 3.24 5.35 15.98
N CYS A 125 4.37 5.14 16.64
CA CYS A 125 5.36 4.14 16.22
C CYS A 125 4.78 2.71 16.27
N THR A 126 4.02 2.37 17.31
CA THR A 126 3.38 1.06 17.43
C THR A 126 2.33 0.86 16.34
N GLY A 127 1.53 1.90 16.07
CA GLY A 127 0.57 1.91 14.97
C GLY A 127 1.25 1.71 13.62
N GLU A 128 2.39 2.36 13.38
CA GLU A 128 3.16 2.22 12.15
C GLU A 128 3.73 0.81 12.00
N VAL A 129 4.31 0.24 13.05
CA VAL A 129 4.78 -1.17 13.03
C VAL A 129 3.63 -2.10 12.64
N TYR A 130 2.43 -1.88 13.19
CA TYR A 130 1.24 -2.65 12.82
C TYR A 130 0.88 -2.47 11.33
N LEU A 131 0.90 -1.24 10.81
CA LEU A 131 0.57 -0.95 9.41
C LEU A 131 1.58 -1.61 8.46
N VAL A 132 2.88 -1.53 8.77
CA VAL A 132 3.94 -2.19 8.00
C VAL A 132 3.74 -3.71 8.01
N PHE A 133 3.54 -4.29 9.19
CA PHE A 133 3.33 -5.72 9.32
C PHE A 133 2.08 -6.18 8.55
N ARG A 134 0.95 -5.52 8.78
CA ARG A 134 -0.34 -5.86 8.15
C ARG A 134 -0.34 -5.60 6.64
N GLY A 135 0.27 -4.49 6.19
CA GLY A 135 0.31 -4.09 4.79
C GLY A 135 1.36 -4.85 3.98
N LEU A 136 2.61 -4.85 4.45
CA LEU A 136 3.73 -5.34 3.63
C LEU A 136 4.03 -6.83 3.83
N LEU A 137 3.83 -7.37 5.04
CA LEU A 137 4.15 -8.77 5.35
C LEU A 137 2.94 -9.71 5.17
N ILE A 138 1.75 -9.33 5.66
CA ILE A 138 0.54 -10.13 5.53
C ILE A 138 -0.28 -9.77 4.28
N GLY A 139 -0.08 -8.59 3.71
CA GLY A 139 -0.89 -7.90 2.70
C GLY A 139 -1.23 -8.64 1.41
N ARG A 140 -1.59 -9.92 1.50
CA ARG A 140 -2.16 -10.66 0.37
C ARG A 140 -3.63 -10.32 0.24
N LEU A 141 -4.02 -10.00 -0.97
CA LEU A 141 -5.36 -9.54 -1.32
C LEU A 141 -6.02 -10.53 -2.31
N PRO A 142 -6.38 -11.76 -1.88
CA PRO A 142 -6.87 -12.78 -2.80
C PRO A 142 -8.13 -12.33 -3.56
N GLN A 143 -9.04 -11.63 -2.87
CA GLN A 143 -10.25 -11.10 -3.51
C GLN A 143 -9.94 -9.99 -4.52
N ALA A 144 -8.99 -9.11 -4.21
CA ALA A 144 -8.59 -8.04 -5.12
C ALA A 144 -7.88 -8.60 -6.37
N TRP A 145 -7.06 -9.64 -6.22
CA TRP A 145 -6.47 -10.34 -7.36
C TRP A 145 -7.53 -11.00 -8.24
N SER A 146 -8.54 -11.64 -7.66
CA SER A 146 -9.67 -12.19 -8.43
C SER A 146 -10.46 -11.12 -9.17
N GLN A 147 -10.71 -9.96 -8.53
CA GLN A 147 -11.36 -8.82 -9.18
C GLN A 147 -10.51 -8.23 -10.32
N ALA A 148 -9.19 -8.12 -10.11
CA ALA A 148 -8.26 -7.68 -11.16
C ALA A 148 -8.26 -8.68 -12.34
N GLY A 149 -8.29 -9.98 -12.05
CA GLY A 149 -8.43 -11.04 -13.05
C GLY A 149 -9.70 -10.89 -13.89
N LEU A 150 -10.85 -10.69 -13.24
CA LEU A 150 -12.12 -10.43 -13.94
C LEU A 150 -12.06 -9.18 -14.81
N ARG A 151 -11.51 -8.08 -14.29
CA ARG A 151 -11.33 -6.84 -15.05
C ARG A 151 -10.48 -7.06 -16.31
N ASN A 152 -9.40 -7.83 -16.20
CA ASN A 152 -8.51 -8.11 -17.32
C ASN A 152 -9.16 -9.06 -18.31
N LEU A 153 -9.95 -10.03 -17.85
CA LEU A 153 -10.75 -10.91 -18.72
C LEU A 153 -11.76 -10.11 -19.56
N GLN A 154 -12.46 -9.15 -18.93
CA GLN A 154 -13.40 -8.26 -19.63
C GLN A 154 -12.71 -7.39 -20.70
N ARG A 155 -11.42 -7.09 -20.52
CA ARG A 155 -10.59 -6.34 -21.48
C ARG A 155 -9.94 -7.23 -22.55
N GLY A 156 -10.15 -8.54 -22.51
CA GLY A 156 -9.53 -9.50 -23.41
C GLY A 156 -8.04 -9.76 -23.11
N LEU A 157 -7.53 -9.28 -21.97
CA LEU A 157 -6.14 -9.48 -21.55
C LEU A 157 -6.04 -10.79 -20.76
N ILE A 158 -5.97 -11.92 -21.46
CA ILE A 158 -5.99 -13.25 -20.83
C ILE A 158 -4.59 -13.64 -20.37
N ASP A 159 -3.59 -13.51 -21.23
CA ASP A 159 -2.23 -13.97 -21.03
C ASP A 159 -1.26 -12.86 -20.62
N GLY A 160 -0.06 -13.25 -20.17
CA GLY A 160 1.00 -12.33 -19.76
C GLY A 160 1.08 -12.10 -18.27
N PRO A 161 2.13 -11.41 -17.78
CA PRO A 161 2.43 -11.26 -16.35
C PRO A 161 1.37 -10.48 -15.56
N ASN A 162 0.56 -9.69 -16.23
CA ASN A 162 -0.56 -8.94 -15.68
C ASN A 162 -1.90 -9.35 -16.33
N GLY A 163 -1.94 -10.50 -17.00
CA GLY A 163 -3.15 -11.04 -17.61
C GLY A 163 -4.12 -11.63 -16.57
N ALA A 164 -5.31 -12.01 -17.03
CA ALA A 164 -6.34 -12.60 -16.17
C ALA A 164 -5.86 -13.88 -15.48
N LEU A 165 -5.20 -14.78 -16.21
CA LEU A 165 -4.66 -16.03 -15.65
C LEU A 165 -3.69 -15.75 -14.51
N SER A 166 -2.68 -14.90 -14.73
CA SER A 166 -1.70 -14.56 -13.70
C SER A 166 -2.33 -13.87 -12.49
N CYS A 167 -3.40 -13.09 -12.67
CA CYS A 167 -4.12 -12.48 -11.56
C CYS A 167 -4.86 -13.53 -10.72
N PHE A 168 -5.53 -14.50 -11.36
CA PHE A 168 -6.22 -15.57 -10.63
C PHE A 168 -5.25 -16.51 -9.90
N GLU A 169 -4.09 -16.82 -10.49
CA GLU A 169 -3.04 -17.59 -9.82
C GLU A 169 -2.48 -16.89 -8.58
N LYS A 170 -2.44 -15.55 -8.58
CA LYS A 170 -2.01 -14.73 -7.42
C LYS A 170 -3.09 -14.60 -6.34
N ALA A 171 -4.32 -15.04 -6.60
CA ALA A 171 -5.45 -14.94 -5.67
C ALA A 171 -5.40 -15.98 -4.53
N TRP A 172 -4.18 -16.33 -4.08
CA TRP A 172 -3.94 -17.27 -2.98
C TRP A 172 -4.31 -16.67 -1.64
N ASP A 173 -5.15 -17.36 -0.88
CA ASP A 173 -5.52 -17.01 0.49
C ASP A 173 -4.59 -17.75 1.47
N VAL A 174 -3.78 -16.98 2.19
CA VAL A 174 -2.78 -17.55 3.13
C VAL A 174 -3.42 -18.18 4.34
N GLU A 175 -4.57 -17.62 4.79
CA GLU A 175 -5.26 -18.13 5.99
C GLU A 175 -5.94 -19.46 5.74
N LYS A 176 -6.34 -19.68 4.49
CA LYS A 176 -7.05 -20.89 4.06
C LYS A 176 -6.17 -21.88 3.30
N GLU A 177 -4.95 -21.48 2.99
CA GLU A 177 -3.99 -22.29 2.23
C GLU A 177 -4.48 -22.75 0.85
N HIS A 178 -5.37 -21.98 0.22
CA HIS A 178 -5.87 -22.26 -1.13
C HIS A 178 -6.19 -20.98 -1.91
N LEU A 179 -6.43 -21.08 -3.21
CA LEU A 179 -6.92 -19.98 -4.03
C LEU A 179 -8.36 -19.61 -3.63
N ASN A 180 -8.71 -18.33 -3.85
CA ASN A 180 -10.10 -17.90 -3.76
C ASN A 180 -11.00 -18.77 -4.69
N PRO A 181 -12.16 -19.28 -4.23
CA PRO A 181 -13.05 -20.14 -5.05
C PRO A 181 -13.40 -19.54 -6.42
N MET A 182 -13.59 -18.23 -6.50
CA MET A 182 -13.80 -17.54 -7.78
C MET A 182 -12.60 -17.70 -8.73
N ALA A 183 -11.38 -17.72 -8.19
CA ALA A 183 -10.17 -17.92 -8.99
C ALA A 183 -10.10 -19.34 -9.57
N TYR A 184 -10.43 -20.36 -8.81
CA TYR A 184 -10.49 -21.74 -9.31
C TYR A 184 -11.49 -21.87 -10.47
N LEU A 185 -12.70 -21.33 -10.30
CA LEU A 185 -13.73 -21.38 -11.33
C LEU A 185 -13.30 -20.63 -12.61
N ALA A 186 -12.67 -19.48 -12.44
CA ALA A 186 -12.17 -18.69 -13.58
C ALA A 186 -11.03 -19.40 -14.32
N LEU A 187 -10.06 -19.98 -13.58
CA LEU A 187 -8.96 -20.75 -14.15
C LEU A 187 -9.48 -21.97 -14.90
N GLN A 188 -10.40 -22.74 -14.31
CA GLN A 188 -11.05 -23.86 -14.97
C GLN A 188 -11.68 -23.46 -16.31
N ARG A 189 -12.48 -22.39 -16.32
CA ARG A 189 -13.20 -21.95 -17.54
C ARG A 189 -12.24 -21.42 -18.60
N ILE A 190 -11.23 -20.67 -18.23
CA ILE A 190 -10.25 -20.09 -19.17
C ILE A 190 -9.39 -21.22 -19.79
N THR A 191 -8.91 -22.18 -18.97
CA THR A 191 -8.09 -23.30 -19.46
C THR A 191 -8.91 -24.24 -20.36
N ALA A 192 -10.17 -24.51 -19.99
CA ALA A 192 -11.09 -25.27 -20.84
C ALA A 192 -11.34 -24.58 -22.19
N ALA A 193 -11.58 -23.26 -22.20
CA ALA A 193 -11.79 -22.49 -23.42
C ALA A 193 -10.53 -22.44 -24.32
N LYS A 194 -9.34 -22.63 -23.75
CA LYS A 194 -8.07 -22.76 -24.49
C LYS A 194 -7.79 -24.17 -25.00
N GLY A 195 -8.63 -25.14 -24.66
CA GLY A 195 -8.46 -26.54 -25.03
C GLY A 195 -7.51 -27.31 -24.11
N HIS A 196 -7.10 -26.75 -22.97
CA HIS A 196 -6.24 -27.39 -21.98
C HIS A 196 -7.09 -28.20 -20.99
N ALA A 197 -7.69 -29.31 -21.44
CA ALA A 197 -8.65 -30.11 -20.67
C ALA A 197 -8.07 -30.65 -19.36
N ASP A 198 -6.83 -31.12 -19.37
CA ASP A 198 -6.16 -31.68 -18.19
C ASP A 198 -5.97 -30.63 -17.07
N GLU A 199 -5.59 -29.41 -17.43
CA GLU A 199 -5.47 -28.30 -16.47
C GLU A 199 -6.84 -27.87 -15.95
N ALA A 200 -7.84 -27.81 -16.82
CA ALA A 200 -9.20 -27.46 -16.43
C ALA A 200 -9.76 -28.44 -15.41
N ASN A 201 -9.52 -29.75 -15.61
CA ASN A 201 -9.94 -30.79 -14.67
C ASN A 201 -9.23 -30.65 -13.32
N LYS A 202 -7.91 -30.38 -13.29
CA LYS A 202 -7.17 -30.12 -12.03
C LYS A 202 -7.74 -28.95 -11.24
N TRP A 203 -8.13 -27.87 -11.92
CA TRP A 203 -8.75 -26.73 -11.25
C TRP A 203 -10.15 -27.05 -10.74
N ALA A 204 -10.92 -27.88 -11.46
CA ALA A 204 -12.23 -28.35 -11.02
C ALA A 204 -12.13 -29.24 -9.78
N GLU A 205 -11.21 -30.19 -9.75
CA GLU A 205 -10.96 -31.07 -8.59
C GLU A 205 -10.62 -30.24 -7.34
N ARG A 206 -9.69 -29.27 -7.46
CA ARG A 206 -9.33 -28.38 -6.35
C ARG A 206 -10.50 -27.52 -5.86
N LEU A 207 -11.37 -27.07 -6.75
CA LEU A 207 -12.58 -26.34 -6.37
C LEU A 207 -13.52 -27.20 -5.54
N ILE A 208 -13.72 -28.47 -5.94
CA ILE A 208 -14.56 -29.44 -5.23
C ILE A 208 -13.96 -29.78 -3.86
N GLU A 209 -12.66 -30.02 -3.77
CA GLU A 209 -11.95 -30.27 -2.50
C GLU A 209 -12.14 -29.15 -1.48
N GLN A 210 -12.32 -27.92 -1.93
CA GLN A 210 -12.55 -26.75 -1.08
C GLN A 210 -14.05 -26.47 -0.80
N GLY A 211 -14.93 -27.41 -1.11
CA GLY A 211 -16.36 -27.30 -0.86
C GLY A 211 -17.10 -26.40 -1.86
N GLY A 212 -16.52 -26.21 -3.05
CA GLY A 212 -17.20 -25.57 -4.18
C GLY A 212 -18.10 -26.55 -4.90
N GLU A 213 -19.41 -26.26 -4.99
CA GLU A 213 -20.35 -26.96 -5.86
C GLU A 213 -20.19 -26.57 -7.33
#